data_445504cdf07897b88f56292d3962589d
#
_entry.id   445504cdf07897b88f56292d3962589d
#
_cell.length_a   1.000
_cell.length_b   1.000
_cell.length_c   1.000
_cell.angle_alpha   90.00
_cell.angle_beta   90.00
_cell.angle_gamma   90.00
#
_symmetry.space_group_name_H-M   'P 1'
#
loop_
_entity.id
_entity.type
_entity.pdbx_description
1 polymer ?
#
loop_
_entity_poly.entity_id
_entity_poly.type
_entity_poly.pdbx_seq_one_letter_code
_entity_poly.pdbx_strand_id
1 'polypeptide(L)'
;IIGEFDALPGLSQTTAPYRDELIQGGAGHGCGHNLFGTASLGAAIAIKELIEKGSIEGTVKFFGTPAEEKFFGKLWMIREGVFDDVDICMDWHPADKTEANVQPSLALVDFMVEFTGQSAHASMDPWNARAANDALELYTSGINAYREHVKPSVRMHYHIQDAGQVVNVVPDYSRIWVRVRDITKEGLQPVYDHVRKMAGGAAIMANVEHKVSLISGIHDLLPNRTGGAAMQKNLEALGDVQYTQ
;
A
#
# COMPACT_ATOMS: atom_id res chain seq x y z
N ILE A 1 5.62 -9.19 -18.41
CA ILE A 1 4.38 -8.39 -18.23
C ILE A 1 3.82 -8.70 -16.86
N ILE A 2 3.46 -7.67 -16.09
CA ILE A 2 2.81 -7.78 -14.79
C ILE A 2 1.29 -7.61 -14.94
N GLY A 3 0.52 -8.31 -14.13
CA GLY A 3 -0.92 -8.12 -14.00
C GLY A 3 -1.35 -8.28 -12.55
N GLU A 4 -1.82 -7.21 -11.93
CA GLU A 4 -2.45 -7.24 -10.62
C GLU A 4 -3.88 -7.79 -10.71
N PHE A 5 -4.37 -8.45 -9.65
CA PHE A 5 -5.69 -9.07 -9.68
C PHE A 5 -6.41 -9.08 -8.33
N ASP A 6 -5.85 -8.42 -7.30
CA ASP A 6 -6.47 -8.31 -5.99
C ASP A 6 -7.59 -7.25 -5.97
N ALA A 7 -8.49 -7.35 -4.99
CA ALA A 7 -9.66 -6.51 -4.84
C ALA A 7 -9.68 -5.83 -3.47
N LEU A 8 -10.35 -4.68 -3.40
CA LEU A 8 -10.52 -3.89 -2.19
C LEU A 8 -11.70 -4.38 -1.34
N PRO A 9 -11.57 -4.47 -0.02
CA PRO A 9 -12.66 -4.87 0.85
C PRO A 9 -13.79 -3.83 0.86
N GLY A 10 -15.04 -4.29 0.98
CA GLY A 10 -16.23 -3.44 1.10
C GLY A 10 -16.64 -2.72 -0.19
N LEU A 11 -16.08 -3.10 -1.34
CA LEU A 11 -16.39 -2.50 -2.64
C LEU A 11 -17.11 -3.45 -3.60
N SER A 12 -17.78 -4.50 -3.06
CA SER A 12 -18.64 -5.36 -3.87
C SER A 12 -19.73 -4.53 -4.56
N GLN A 13 -19.89 -4.73 -5.86
CA GLN A 13 -20.75 -3.89 -6.69
C GLN A 13 -21.35 -4.71 -7.85
N THR A 14 -22.62 -4.46 -8.15
CA THR A 14 -23.26 -4.92 -9.39
C THR A 14 -22.85 -4.03 -10.57
N THR A 15 -23.43 -4.26 -11.75
CA THR A 15 -23.24 -3.40 -12.93
C THR A 15 -24.04 -2.09 -12.89
N ALA A 16 -24.71 -1.80 -11.77
CA ALA A 16 -25.51 -0.59 -11.63
C ALA A 16 -24.63 0.67 -11.51
N PRO A 17 -25.07 1.83 -12.05
CA PRO A 17 -24.32 3.09 -11.97
C PRO A 17 -24.49 3.80 -10.61
N TYR A 18 -25.07 3.15 -9.63
CA TYR A 18 -25.24 3.59 -8.24
C TYR A 18 -24.76 2.48 -7.30
N ARG A 19 -24.55 2.80 -6.03
CA ARG A 19 -24.10 1.81 -5.04
C ARG A 19 -25.14 0.70 -4.88
N ASP A 20 -24.75 -0.51 -5.26
CA ASP A 20 -25.57 -1.71 -5.19
C ASP A 20 -24.66 -2.92 -4.93
N GLU A 21 -24.53 -3.31 -3.68
CA GLU A 21 -23.61 -4.36 -3.24
C GLU A 21 -24.12 -5.74 -3.71
N LEU A 22 -23.34 -6.44 -4.52
CA LEU A 22 -23.64 -7.82 -4.90
C LEU A 22 -23.53 -8.77 -3.70
N ILE A 23 -22.51 -8.54 -2.84
CA ILE A 23 -22.30 -9.28 -1.59
C ILE A 23 -22.05 -8.22 -0.51
N GLN A 24 -22.90 -8.19 0.52
CA GLN A 24 -22.78 -7.21 1.60
C GLN A 24 -21.40 -7.25 2.26
N GLY A 25 -20.71 -6.12 2.26
CA GLY A 25 -19.35 -5.99 2.78
C GLY A 25 -18.27 -6.77 2.00
N GLY A 26 -18.63 -7.39 0.87
CA GLY A 26 -17.73 -8.15 0.02
C GLY A 26 -16.67 -7.30 -0.66
N ALA A 27 -15.63 -7.94 -1.18
CA ALA A 27 -14.58 -7.28 -1.95
C ALA A 27 -15.06 -6.92 -3.37
N GLY A 28 -14.48 -5.85 -3.93
CA GLY A 28 -14.75 -5.41 -5.29
C GLY A 28 -13.57 -4.68 -5.93
N HIS A 29 -13.56 -4.60 -7.26
CA HIS A 29 -12.48 -4.03 -8.04
C HIS A 29 -12.61 -2.50 -8.19
N GLY A 30 -12.49 -1.76 -7.09
CA GLY A 30 -12.50 -0.30 -7.12
C GLY A 30 -11.25 0.33 -7.75
N CYS A 31 -10.15 -0.41 -7.81
CA CYS A 31 -8.89 0.01 -8.45
C CYS A 31 -8.73 -0.51 -9.89
N GLY A 32 -9.63 -1.36 -10.37
CA GLY A 32 -9.62 -1.88 -11.74
C GLY A 32 -8.62 -3.01 -12.00
N HIS A 33 -8.13 -3.70 -10.97
CA HIS A 33 -7.17 -4.80 -11.13
C HIS A 33 -7.73 -5.99 -11.93
N ASN A 34 -9.06 -6.18 -11.98
CA ASN A 34 -9.69 -7.13 -12.89
C ASN A 34 -9.41 -6.82 -14.37
N LEU A 35 -9.40 -5.54 -14.74
CA LEU A 35 -9.02 -5.09 -16.08
C LEU A 35 -7.51 -5.23 -16.28
N PHE A 36 -6.73 -4.81 -15.28
CA PHE A 36 -5.28 -4.86 -15.31
C PHE A 36 -4.76 -6.28 -15.57
N GLY A 37 -5.15 -7.24 -14.76
CA GLY A 37 -4.72 -8.63 -14.91
C GLY A 37 -5.17 -9.24 -16.23
N THR A 38 -6.43 -9.02 -16.62
CA THR A 38 -7.01 -9.61 -17.84
C THR A 38 -6.35 -9.06 -19.11
N ALA A 39 -6.17 -7.75 -19.22
CA ALA A 39 -5.57 -7.15 -20.41
C ALA A 39 -4.06 -7.47 -20.50
N SER A 40 -3.34 -7.50 -19.36
CA SER A 40 -1.95 -7.93 -19.32
C SER A 40 -1.76 -9.38 -19.76
N LEU A 41 -2.66 -10.28 -19.36
CA LEU A 41 -2.66 -11.66 -19.82
C LEU A 41 -2.94 -11.74 -21.34
N GLY A 42 -3.91 -10.97 -21.82
CA GLY A 42 -4.22 -10.89 -23.26
C GLY A 42 -3.04 -10.41 -24.09
N ALA A 43 -2.32 -9.40 -23.62
CA ALA A 43 -1.10 -8.91 -24.26
C ALA A 43 0.01 -9.98 -24.29
N ALA A 44 0.19 -10.73 -23.19
CA ALA A 44 1.16 -11.81 -23.14
C ALA A 44 0.83 -12.96 -24.11
N ILE A 45 -0.45 -13.30 -24.25
CA ILE A 45 -0.93 -14.29 -25.23
C ILE A 45 -0.65 -13.83 -26.66
N ALA A 46 -0.96 -12.57 -26.99
CA ALA A 46 -0.71 -12.03 -28.32
C ALA A 46 0.78 -12.03 -28.69
N ILE A 47 1.66 -11.66 -27.75
CA ILE A 47 3.12 -11.70 -27.94
C ILE A 47 3.58 -13.15 -28.12
N LYS A 48 3.09 -14.10 -27.32
CA LYS A 48 3.40 -15.53 -27.45
C LYS A 48 3.06 -16.02 -28.87
N GLU A 49 1.89 -15.69 -29.41
CA GLU A 49 1.50 -16.07 -30.76
C GLU A 49 2.44 -15.49 -31.84
N LEU A 50 2.92 -14.26 -31.67
CA LEU A 50 3.88 -13.65 -32.60
C LEU A 50 5.22 -14.34 -32.56
N ILE A 51 5.69 -14.77 -31.38
CA ILE A 51 6.91 -15.56 -31.20
C ILE A 51 6.76 -16.92 -31.86
N GLU A 52 5.65 -17.63 -31.63
CA GLU A 52 5.37 -18.95 -32.21
C GLU A 52 5.28 -18.90 -33.76
N LYS A 53 4.81 -17.79 -34.31
CA LYS A 53 4.78 -17.52 -35.78
C LYS A 53 6.13 -17.08 -36.36
N GLY A 54 7.15 -16.87 -35.51
CA GLY A 54 8.47 -16.38 -35.93
C GLY A 54 8.47 -14.91 -36.37
N SER A 55 7.45 -14.14 -36.01
CA SER A 55 7.35 -12.70 -36.34
C SER A 55 8.25 -11.83 -35.44
N ILE A 56 8.50 -12.27 -34.22
CA ILE A 56 9.42 -11.67 -33.26
C ILE A 56 10.20 -12.76 -32.53
N GLU A 57 11.38 -12.41 -32.00
CA GLU A 57 12.20 -13.31 -31.18
C GLU A 57 12.21 -12.86 -29.74
N GLY A 58 12.31 -13.80 -28.81
CA GLY A 58 12.45 -13.54 -27.37
C GLY A 58 11.57 -14.46 -26.52
N THR A 59 11.52 -14.14 -25.25
CA THR A 59 10.68 -14.84 -24.24
C THR A 59 9.73 -13.85 -23.60
N VAL A 60 8.45 -14.17 -23.55
CA VAL A 60 7.48 -13.42 -22.76
C VAL A 60 7.10 -14.20 -21.52
N LYS A 61 7.14 -13.54 -20.36
CA LYS A 61 6.62 -14.06 -19.09
C LYS A 61 5.47 -13.18 -18.62
N PHE A 62 4.39 -13.80 -18.19
CA PHE A 62 3.30 -13.13 -17.48
C PHE A 62 3.38 -13.44 -15.99
N PHE A 63 3.33 -12.40 -15.18
CA PHE A 63 3.35 -12.50 -13.73
C PHE A 63 2.03 -11.97 -13.17
N GLY A 64 1.18 -12.87 -12.67
CA GLY A 64 0.04 -12.49 -11.83
C GLY A 64 0.56 -12.06 -10.46
N THR A 65 0.36 -10.81 -10.09
CA THR A 65 0.92 -10.24 -8.86
C THR A 65 -0.18 -9.97 -7.85
N PRO A 66 -0.21 -10.70 -6.71
CA PRO A 66 -1.25 -10.60 -5.69
C PRO A 66 -0.99 -9.47 -4.69
N ALA A 67 -2.05 -9.07 -3.97
CA ALA A 67 -1.98 -8.28 -2.74
C ALA A 67 -1.24 -6.95 -2.87
N GLU A 68 -1.42 -6.24 -3.99
CA GLU A 68 -0.84 -4.90 -4.18
C GLU A 68 -1.40 -3.92 -3.15
N GLU A 69 -2.71 -3.92 -2.93
CA GLU A 69 -3.45 -2.95 -2.14
C GLU A 69 -3.08 -2.96 -0.64
N LYS A 70 -2.54 -4.06 -0.12
CA LYS A 70 -2.35 -4.19 1.32
C LYS A 70 -0.96 -4.64 1.74
N PHE A 71 -0.37 -5.60 1.05
CA PHE A 71 0.86 -6.25 1.49
C PHE A 71 1.99 -6.15 0.48
N PHE A 72 1.76 -5.48 -0.66
CA PHE A 72 2.76 -5.32 -1.72
C PHE A 72 3.39 -6.65 -2.14
N GLY A 73 2.55 -7.56 -2.64
CA GLY A 73 2.95 -8.94 -2.97
C GLY A 73 4.16 -9.05 -3.89
N LYS A 74 4.37 -8.06 -4.78
CA LYS A 74 5.56 -7.99 -5.63
C LYS A 74 6.88 -7.98 -4.85
N LEU A 75 6.91 -7.41 -3.64
CA LEU A 75 8.12 -7.42 -2.79
C LEU A 75 8.51 -8.83 -2.37
N TRP A 76 7.53 -9.68 -2.09
CA TRP A 76 7.76 -11.08 -1.77
C TRP A 76 8.24 -11.85 -3.00
N MET A 77 7.67 -11.56 -4.18
CA MET A 77 8.11 -12.15 -5.44
C MET A 77 9.55 -11.74 -5.79
N ILE A 78 9.92 -10.47 -5.57
CA ILE A 78 11.31 -9.98 -5.75
C ILE A 78 12.25 -10.73 -4.80
N ARG A 79 11.88 -10.85 -3.54
CA ARG A 79 12.68 -11.55 -2.52
C ARG A 79 12.95 -13.02 -2.89
N GLU A 80 11.98 -13.68 -3.52
CA GLU A 80 12.10 -15.07 -3.98
C GLU A 80 12.74 -15.19 -5.37
N GLY A 81 13.28 -14.11 -5.93
CA GLY A 81 14.00 -14.11 -7.21
C GLY A 81 13.12 -14.30 -8.45
N VAL A 82 11.81 -14.09 -8.34
CA VAL A 82 10.86 -14.34 -9.45
C VAL A 82 11.18 -13.50 -10.70
N PHE A 83 11.83 -12.36 -10.53
CA PHE A 83 12.14 -11.43 -11.62
C PHE A 83 13.63 -11.41 -12.01
N ASP A 84 14.48 -12.26 -11.44
CA ASP A 84 15.95 -12.19 -11.61
C ASP A 84 16.41 -12.40 -13.06
N ASP A 85 15.63 -13.09 -13.89
CA ASP A 85 15.93 -13.36 -15.29
C ASP A 85 15.08 -12.50 -16.26
N VAL A 86 14.57 -11.36 -15.80
CA VAL A 86 13.75 -10.44 -16.58
C VAL A 86 14.57 -9.24 -17.05
N ASP A 87 14.71 -9.06 -18.36
CA ASP A 87 15.39 -7.90 -18.94
C ASP A 87 14.54 -6.62 -18.91
N ILE A 88 13.22 -6.75 -19.17
CA ILE A 88 12.28 -5.63 -19.23
C ILE A 88 11.00 -6.03 -18.50
N CYS A 89 10.58 -5.21 -17.57
CA CYS A 89 9.28 -5.33 -16.90
C CYS A 89 8.34 -4.23 -17.37
N MET A 90 7.14 -4.62 -17.79
CA MET A 90 6.11 -3.69 -18.29
C MET A 90 4.80 -3.95 -17.56
N ASP A 91 4.13 -2.85 -17.22
CA ASP A 91 2.79 -2.85 -16.67
C ASP A 91 1.95 -1.70 -17.23
N TRP A 92 0.71 -1.64 -16.84
CA TRP A 92 -0.20 -0.53 -17.05
C TRP A 92 -1.18 -0.45 -15.88
N HIS A 93 -1.90 0.62 -15.74
CA HIS A 93 -2.93 0.73 -14.72
C HIS A 93 -4.15 1.46 -15.27
N PRO A 94 -5.39 1.01 -14.98
CA PRO A 94 -6.59 1.76 -15.32
C PRO A 94 -6.54 3.19 -14.75
N ALA A 95 -6.83 4.17 -15.60
CA ALA A 95 -6.80 5.58 -15.26
C ALA A 95 -7.83 6.36 -16.08
N ASP A 96 -7.95 7.65 -15.84
CA ASP A 96 -8.84 8.58 -16.57
C ASP A 96 -8.24 9.06 -17.90
N LYS A 97 -7.00 8.67 -18.21
CA LYS A 97 -6.28 9.05 -19.42
C LYS A 97 -5.54 7.88 -20.03
N THR A 98 -5.41 7.89 -21.35
CA THR A 98 -4.56 6.96 -22.10
C THR A 98 -3.23 7.65 -22.38
N GLU A 99 -2.22 7.37 -21.57
CA GLU A 99 -0.88 7.94 -21.70
C GLU A 99 0.20 7.00 -21.13
N ALA A 100 1.42 7.13 -21.63
CA ALA A 100 2.58 6.50 -20.99
C ALA A 100 3.06 7.41 -19.84
N ASN A 101 2.60 7.12 -18.62
CA ASN A 101 2.95 7.89 -17.44
C ASN A 101 4.38 7.59 -17.00
N VAL A 102 5.24 8.61 -16.95
CA VAL A 102 6.65 8.53 -16.51
C VAL A 102 6.90 9.34 -15.24
N GLN A 103 5.86 9.55 -14.42
CA GLN A 103 5.99 10.26 -13.16
C GLN A 103 6.51 9.32 -12.05
N PRO A 104 7.34 9.80 -11.12
CA PRO A 104 7.75 9.03 -9.96
C PRO A 104 6.59 8.85 -8.98
N SER A 105 6.55 7.70 -8.31
CA SER A 105 5.72 7.50 -7.12
C SER A 105 6.46 7.93 -5.86
N LEU A 106 5.76 8.05 -4.73
CA LEU A 106 6.38 8.29 -3.43
C LEU A 106 6.95 6.98 -2.86
N ALA A 107 8.13 7.06 -2.24
CA ALA A 107 8.59 6.03 -1.33
C ALA A 107 7.67 5.96 -0.12
N LEU A 108 7.46 4.78 0.45
CA LEU A 108 6.68 4.60 1.67
C LEU A 108 7.21 3.49 2.57
N VAL A 109 6.83 3.56 3.83
CA VAL A 109 7.02 2.48 4.81
C VAL A 109 5.74 2.32 5.63
N ASP A 110 5.35 1.06 5.82
CA ASP A 110 4.23 0.62 6.66
C ASP A 110 4.74 -0.15 7.86
N PHE A 111 4.25 0.19 9.04
CA PHE A 111 4.58 -0.53 10.25
C PHE A 111 3.45 -0.49 11.27
N MET A 112 3.45 -1.48 12.14
CA MET A 112 2.52 -1.63 13.24
C MET A 112 3.20 -1.21 14.53
N VAL A 113 2.49 -0.47 15.37
CA VAL A 113 2.89 -0.20 16.75
C VAL A 113 1.83 -0.79 17.66
N GLU A 114 2.29 -1.58 18.63
CA GLU A 114 1.48 -2.24 19.65
C GLU A 114 1.96 -1.76 21.02
N PHE A 115 1.02 -1.42 21.89
CA PHE A 115 1.30 -1.10 23.28
C PHE A 115 0.63 -2.13 24.19
N THR A 116 1.34 -2.58 25.21
CA THR A 116 0.87 -3.57 26.16
C THR A 116 1.04 -3.05 27.59
N GLY A 117 -0.07 -2.93 28.29
CA GLY A 117 -0.13 -2.42 29.65
C GLY A 117 -0.69 -3.45 30.62
N GLN A 118 -1.55 -3.00 31.53
CA GLN A 118 -2.19 -3.84 32.53
C GLN A 118 -3.61 -3.33 32.80
N SER A 119 -4.60 -4.23 32.71
CA SER A 119 -5.99 -3.90 33.02
C SER A 119 -6.21 -3.73 34.53
N ALA A 120 -7.19 -2.90 34.87
CA ALA A 120 -7.85 -2.85 36.16
C ALA A 120 -9.23 -2.25 36.01
N HIS A 121 -10.05 -2.37 37.06
CA HIS A 121 -11.36 -1.74 37.07
C HIS A 121 -11.23 -0.22 37.20
N ALA A 122 -11.76 0.52 36.21
CA ALA A 122 -11.50 1.95 36.07
C ALA A 122 -11.98 2.81 37.25
N SER A 123 -12.98 2.36 38.05
CA SER A 123 -13.48 3.10 39.20
C SER A 123 -13.04 2.52 40.55
N MET A 124 -12.53 1.29 40.63
CA MET A 124 -12.19 0.65 41.89
C MET A 124 -10.71 0.72 42.23
N ASP A 125 -9.86 0.43 41.25
CA ASP A 125 -8.42 0.35 41.49
C ASP A 125 -7.58 0.77 40.26
N PRO A 126 -7.89 1.90 39.59
CA PRO A 126 -7.21 2.34 38.38
C PRO A 126 -5.71 2.59 38.56
N TRP A 127 -5.27 2.84 39.80
CA TRP A 127 -3.85 3.02 40.14
C TRP A 127 -3.02 1.73 40.01
N ASN A 128 -3.66 0.56 39.92
CA ASN A 128 -2.99 -0.70 39.61
C ASN A 128 -2.90 -0.97 38.10
N ALA A 129 -3.54 -0.14 37.27
CA ALA A 129 -3.53 -0.26 35.81
C ALA A 129 -2.33 0.47 35.16
N ARG A 130 -2.08 0.11 33.93
CA ARG A 130 -1.26 0.85 32.96
C ARG A 130 -1.97 0.84 31.63
N ALA A 131 -2.53 1.98 31.25
CA ALA A 131 -3.39 2.07 30.07
C ALA A 131 -2.56 2.08 28.77
N ALA A 132 -2.76 1.08 27.95
CA ALA A 132 -2.16 1.05 26.61
C ALA A 132 -2.69 2.19 25.71
N ASN A 133 -3.91 2.65 25.96
CA ASN A 133 -4.50 3.80 25.28
C ASN A 133 -3.80 5.11 25.57
N ASP A 134 -3.29 5.33 26.78
CA ASP A 134 -2.54 6.54 27.11
C ASP A 134 -1.29 6.63 26.22
N ALA A 135 -0.58 5.52 26.03
CA ALA A 135 0.55 5.47 25.12
C ALA A 135 0.14 5.73 23.66
N LEU A 136 -0.99 5.18 23.24
CA LEU A 136 -1.54 5.41 21.89
C LEU A 136 -1.85 6.90 21.65
N GLU A 137 -2.50 7.56 22.61
CA GLU A 137 -2.84 8.99 22.54
C GLU A 137 -1.58 9.87 22.53
N LEU A 138 -0.61 9.58 23.40
CA LEU A 138 0.68 10.27 23.43
C LEU A 138 1.45 10.09 22.13
N TYR A 139 1.44 8.88 21.57
CA TYR A 139 2.09 8.57 20.31
C TYR A 139 1.45 9.32 19.12
N THR A 140 0.14 9.31 19.02
CA THR A 140 -0.59 10.04 17.94
C THR A 140 -0.44 11.55 18.09
N SER A 141 -0.46 12.07 19.32
CA SER A 141 -0.17 13.48 19.61
C SER A 141 1.24 13.85 19.19
N GLY A 142 2.22 12.99 19.49
CA GLY A 142 3.61 13.18 19.05
C GLY A 142 3.75 13.23 17.53
N ILE A 143 3.11 12.30 16.78
CA ILE A 143 3.08 12.32 15.32
C ILE A 143 2.46 13.62 14.80
N ASN A 144 1.34 14.05 15.38
CA ASN A 144 0.65 15.26 14.96
C ASN A 144 1.47 16.53 15.23
N ALA A 145 2.16 16.61 16.36
CA ALA A 145 3.09 17.72 16.66
C ALA A 145 4.29 17.71 15.69
N TYR A 146 4.82 16.54 15.33
CA TYR A 146 5.96 16.42 14.44
C TYR A 146 5.66 16.82 12.99
N ARG A 147 4.38 16.81 12.56
CA ARG A 147 3.96 17.20 11.21
C ARG A 147 4.44 18.61 10.82
N GLU A 148 4.54 19.51 11.76
CA GLU A 148 5.05 20.88 11.54
C GLU A 148 6.55 20.91 11.22
N HIS A 149 7.30 19.90 11.65
CA HIS A 149 8.76 19.90 11.62
C HIS A 149 9.34 18.96 10.55
N VAL A 150 8.54 18.59 9.56
CA VAL A 150 8.95 17.76 8.41
C VAL A 150 8.79 18.55 7.10
N LYS A 151 9.47 18.09 6.04
CA LYS A 151 9.32 18.68 4.72
C LYS A 151 7.87 18.63 4.22
N PRO A 152 7.40 19.59 3.41
CA PRO A 152 6.04 19.56 2.84
C PRO A 152 5.74 18.33 1.99
N SER A 153 6.75 17.65 1.49
CA SER A 153 6.62 16.38 0.74
C SER A 153 6.26 15.18 1.60
N VAL A 154 6.58 15.22 2.90
CA VAL A 154 6.30 14.12 3.82
C VAL A 154 4.81 13.97 4.06
N ARG A 155 4.34 12.71 4.08
CA ARG A 155 2.98 12.34 4.50
C ARG A 155 3.04 11.30 5.59
N MET A 156 2.29 11.51 6.65
CA MET A 156 2.15 10.57 7.77
C MET A 156 0.67 10.28 7.98
N HIS A 157 0.32 9.00 7.92
CA HIS A 157 -1.04 8.52 8.11
C HIS A 157 -1.03 7.44 9.20
N TYR A 158 -2.14 7.29 9.89
CA TYR A 158 -2.31 6.16 10.80
C TYR A 158 -3.77 5.74 10.88
N HIS A 159 -3.95 4.48 11.24
CA HIS A 159 -5.26 3.89 11.51
C HIS A 159 -5.18 3.13 12.84
N ILE A 160 -6.00 3.55 13.81
CA ILE A 160 -6.14 2.86 15.09
C ILE A 160 -6.96 1.60 14.83
N GLN A 161 -6.37 0.45 15.13
CA GLN A 161 -6.99 -0.86 14.91
C GLN A 161 -7.60 -1.41 16.18
N ASP A 162 -7.00 -1.10 17.34
CA ASP A 162 -7.51 -1.48 18.65
C ASP A 162 -7.17 -0.39 19.68
N ALA A 163 -8.12 -0.06 20.53
CA ALA A 163 -8.00 0.95 21.57
C ALA A 163 -8.83 0.58 22.82
N GLY A 164 -9.11 -0.71 23.03
CA GLY A 164 -9.97 -1.24 24.08
C GLY A 164 -11.43 -1.31 23.64
N GLN A 165 -12.26 -1.95 24.47
CA GLN A 165 -13.64 -2.31 24.09
C GLN A 165 -14.72 -1.76 25.00
N VAL A 166 -14.40 -1.49 26.28
CA VAL A 166 -15.37 -1.06 27.28
C VAL A 166 -14.79 0.03 28.16
N VAL A 167 -15.63 0.99 28.56
CA VAL A 167 -15.21 2.20 29.27
C VAL A 167 -14.81 1.96 30.73
N ASN A 168 -15.34 0.93 31.35
CA ASN A 168 -15.13 0.62 32.77
C ASN A 168 -13.95 -0.31 33.08
N VAL A 169 -13.18 -0.69 32.05
CA VAL A 169 -11.94 -1.46 32.17
C VAL A 169 -10.81 -0.67 31.51
N VAL A 170 -9.71 -0.44 32.24
CA VAL A 170 -8.52 0.20 31.67
C VAL A 170 -7.92 -0.73 30.61
N PRO A 171 -7.75 -0.28 29.37
CA PRO A 171 -7.25 -1.12 28.28
C PRO A 171 -5.78 -1.52 28.49
N ASP A 172 -5.50 -2.81 28.44
CA ASP A 172 -4.14 -3.35 28.53
C ASP A 172 -3.48 -3.58 27.17
N TYR A 173 -4.20 -3.34 26.08
CA TYR A 173 -3.67 -3.46 24.72
C TYR A 173 -4.23 -2.36 23.83
N SER A 174 -3.35 -1.82 22.97
CA SER A 174 -3.74 -0.97 21.86
C SER A 174 -2.84 -1.21 20.65
N ARG A 175 -3.36 -0.92 19.46
CA ARG A 175 -2.68 -1.19 18.21
C ARG A 175 -2.98 -0.13 17.15
N ILE A 176 -1.94 0.34 16.50
CA ILE A 176 -2.02 1.37 15.45
C ILE A 176 -1.15 1.00 14.25
N TRP A 177 -1.73 1.09 13.06
CA TRP A 177 -1.02 0.96 11.80
C TRP A 177 -0.60 2.34 11.34
N VAL A 178 0.68 2.52 11.06
CA VAL A 178 1.27 3.80 10.65
C VAL A 178 1.90 3.65 9.26
N ARG A 179 1.68 4.64 8.42
CA ARG A 179 2.32 4.79 7.10
C ARG A 179 3.00 6.14 7.01
N VAL A 180 4.25 6.14 6.58
CA VAL A 180 5.03 7.34 6.28
C VAL A 180 5.43 7.32 4.81
N ARG A 181 5.38 8.49 4.16
CA ARG A 181 5.76 8.65 2.75
C ARG A 181 6.64 9.89 2.58
N ASP A 182 7.54 9.83 1.60
CA ASP A 182 8.25 11.00 1.05
C ASP A 182 8.57 10.77 -0.43
N ILE A 183 9.07 11.80 -1.11
CA ILE A 183 9.43 11.75 -2.53
C ILE A 183 10.48 10.66 -2.78
N THR A 184 11.47 10.52 -1.88
CA THR A 184 12.54 9.53 -1.99
C THR A 184 12.67 8.71 -0.72
N LYS A 185 13.30 7.54 -0.83
CA LYS A 185 13.66 6.71 0.33
C LYS A 185 14.58 7.45 1.29
N GLU A 186 15.55 8.22 0.78
CA GLU A 186 16.52 8.96 1.60
C GLU A 186 15.84 10.04 2.43
N GLY A 187 14.80 10.68 1.91
CA GLY A 187 13.97 11.63 2.65
C GLY A 187 13.05 10.94 3.65
N LEU A 188 12.53 9.78 3.31
CA LEU A 188 11.64 8.97 4.13
C LEU A 188 12.34 8.41 5.38
N GLN A 189 13.56 7.90 5.26
CA GLN A 189 14.23 7.13 6.30
C GLN A 189 14.37 7.88 7.64
N PRO A 190 14.83 9.14 7.68
CA PRO A 190 14.94 9.90 8.95
C PRO A 190 13.59 10.09 9.63
N VAL A 191 12.53 10.31 8.85
CA VAL A 191 11.16 10.50 9.39
C VAL A 191 10.64 9.19 9.99
N TYR A 192 10.81 8.07 9.29
CA TYR A 192 10.46 6.75 9.79
C TYR A 192 11.20 6.44 11.09
N ASP A 193 12.50 6.65 11.14
CA ASP A 193 13.32 6.39 12.32
C ASP A 193 12.87 7.23 13.52
N HIS A 194 12.48 8.48 13.29
CA HIS A 194 11.99 9.35 14.36
C HIS A 194 10.60 8.92 14.85
N VAL A 195 9.66 8.70 13.93
CA VAL A 195 8.30 8.27 14.28
C VAL A 195 8.32 6.91 15.00
N ARG A 196 9.20 5.99 14.58
CA ARG A 196 9.40 4.72 15.29
C ARG A 196 9.93 4.92 16.72
N LYS A 197 10.87 5.83 16.95
CA LYS A 197 11.41 6.15 18.28
C LYS A 197 10.36 6.79 19.19
N MET A 198 9.43 7.57 18.64
CA MET A 198 8.33 8.17 19.42
C MET A 198 7.48 7.12 20.13
N ALA A 199 7.32 5.92 19.55
CA ALA A 199 6.59 4.83 20.20
C ALA A 199 7.23 4.44 21.56
N GLY A 200 8.55 4.37 21.60
CA GLY A 200 9.29 4.15 22.86
C GLY A 200 9.11 5.29 23.86
N GLY A 201 9.11 6.54 23.39
CA GLY A 201 8.83 7.71 24.25
C GLY A 201 7.42 7.67 24.85
N ALA A 202 6.42 7.36 24.05
CA ALA A 202 5.03 7.21 24.49
C ALA A 202 4.88 6.07 25.51
N ALA A 203 5.53 4.93 25.25
CA ALA A 203 5.52 3.80 26.17
C ALA A 203 6.13 4.13 27.54
N ILE A 204 7.25 4.87 27.55
CA ILE A 204 7.87 5.35 28.79
C ILE A 204 6.93 6.26 29.58
N MET A 205 6.29 7.24 28.89
CA MET A 205 5.37 8.19 29.54
C MET A 205 4.14 7.50 30.14
N ALA A 206 3.61 6.48 29.48
CA ALA A 206 2.44 5.72 29.93
C ALA A 206 2.79 4.51 30.83
N ASN A 207 4.08 4.25 31.05
CA ASN A 207 4.57 3.10 31.82
C ASN A 207 4.07 1.75 31.28
N VAL A 208 4.12 1.57 29.94
CA VAL A 208 3.70 0.35 29.25
C VAL A 208 4.83 -0.20 28.38
N GLU A 209 4.68 -1.42 27.88
CA GLU A 209 5.58 -1.99 26.89
C GLU A 209 5.13 -1.59 25.47
N HIS A 210 6.08 -1.64 24.52
CA HIS A 210 5.76 -1.42 23.11
C HIS A 210 6.50 -2.38 22.19
N LYS A 211 5.89 -2.62 21.03
CA LYS A 211 6.50 -3.37 19.94
C LYS A 211 6.24 -2.65 18.64
N VAL A 212 7.29 -2.53 17.80
CA VAL A 212 7.18 -2.00 16.44
C VAL A 212 7.50 -3.12 15.46
N SER A 213 6.57 -3.40 14.55
CA SER A 213 6.72 -4.44 13.53
C SER A 213 6.62 -3.82 12.14
N LEU A 214 7.69 -3.93 11.35
CA LEU A 214 7.67 -3.52 9.95
C LEU A 214 6.70 -4.42 9.18
N ILE A 215 5.80 -3.82 8.40
CA ILE A 215 4.89 -4.55 7.50
C ILE A 215 5.50 -4.62 6.11
N SER A 216 5.84 -3.47 5.53
CA SER A 216 6.46 -3.38 4.22
C SER A 216 7.08 -2.00 3.99
N GLY A 217 7.84 -1.88 2.91
CA GLY A 217 8.36 -0.60 2.45
C GLY A 217 8.73 -0.71 0.98
N ILE A 218 8.45 0.35 0.23
CA ILE A 218 8.80 0.45 -1.19
C ILE A 218 9.60 1.73 -1.44
N HIS A 219 10.50 1.64 -2.40
CA HIS A 219 11.21 2.80 -2.94
C HIS A 219 10.26 3.64 -3.80
N ASP A 220 10.62 4.89 -4.03
CA ASP A 220 10.09 5.70 -5.10
C ASP A 220 10.33 5.01 -6.46
N LEU A 221 9.36 5.18 -7.36
CA LEU A 221 9.47 4.65 -8.72
C LEU A 221 10.54 5.40 -9.49
N LEU A 222 11.48 4.67 -10.08
CA LEU A 222 12.45 5.22 -11.02
C LEU A 222 11.84 5.28 -12.44
N PRO A 223 11.51 6.48 -12.98
CA PRO A 223 10.88 6.57 -14.27
C PRO A 223 11.80 6.12 -15.41
N ASN A 224 11.34 5.17 -16.22
CA ASN A 224 12.02 4.77 -17.45
C ASN A 224 11.53 5.63 -18.63
N ARG A 225 12.19 6.76 -18.90
CA ARG A 225 11.79 7.68 -19.96
C ARG A 225 11.89 7.08 -21.37
N THR A 226 12.86 6.22 -21.60
CA THR A 226 13.05 5.54 -22.90
C THR A 226 11.91 4.55 -23.16
N GLY A 227 11.58 3.72 -22.16
CA GLY A 227 10.44 2.81 -22.20
C GLY A 227 9.12 3.55 -22.35
N GLY A 228 8.92 4.63 -21.59
CA GLY A 228 7.74 5.49 -21.69
C GLY A 228 7.57 6.11 -23.07
N ALA A 229 8.64 6.63 -23.68
CA ALA A 229 8.59 7.18 -25.03
C ALA A 229 8.22 6.11 -26.09
N ALA A 230 8.75 4.90 -25.95
CA ALA A 230 8.38 3.78 -26.84
C ALA A 230 6.91 3.38 -26.67
N MET A 231 6.42 3.31 -25.43
CA MET A 231 5.00 3.04 -25.12
C MET A 231 4.10 4.12 -25.71
N GLN A 232 4.42 5.40 -25.49
CA GLN A 232 3.64 6.53 -25.98
C GLN A 232 3.51 6.52 -27.50
N LYS A 233 4.61 6.27 -28.21
CA LYS A 233 4.61 6.15 -29.68
C LYS A 233 3.66 5.04 -30.18
N ASN A 234 3.60 3.92 -29.45
CA ASN A 234 2.69 2.82 -29.82
C ASN A 234 1.23 3.18 -29.52
N LEU A 235 0.94 3.87 -28.42
CA LEU A 235 -0.40 4.36 -28.11
C LEU A 235 -0.90 5.34 -29.18
N GLU A 236 -0.06 6.28 -29.61
CA GLU A 236 -0.38 7.22 -30.72
C GLU A 236 -0.63 6.50 -32.04
N ALA A 237 0.11 5.43 -32.35
CA ALA A 237 -0.08 4.64 -33.55
C ALA A 237 -1.40 3.84 -33.53
N LEU A 238 -1.89 3.43 -32.37
CA LEU A 238 -3.17 2.77 -32.20
C LEU A 238 -4.36 3.74 -32.30
N GLY A 239 -4.14 5.03 -32.00
CA GLY A 239 -5.16 6.05 -31.94
C GLY A 239 -6.01 6.01 -30.67
N ASP A 240 -6.95 6.96 -30.60
CA ASP A 240 -7.80 7.13 -29.43
C ASP A 240 -8.81 5.99 -29.25
N VAL A 241 -9.08 5.67 -27.98
CA VAL A 241 -10.17 4.75 -27.61
C VAL A 241 -11.51 5.38 -28.03
N GLN A 242 -12.29 4.64 -28.83
CA GLN A 242 -13.61 5.08 -29.25
C GLN A 242 -14.63 4.78 -28.15
N TYR A 243 -15.14 5.81 -27.51
CA TYR A 243 -16.21 5.70 -26.54
C TYR A 243 -17.58 5.75 -27.23
N THR A 244 -18.49 4.88 -26.81
CA THR A 244 -19.92 4.97 -27.18
C THR A 244 -20.62 5.90 -26.19
N GLN A 245 -21.64 6.62 -26.67
CA GLN A 245 -22.51 7.43 -25.82
C GLN A 245 -23.38 6.58 -24.92
#